data_20d4da9c4e10edfb629670e77836c963
#
_entry.id   20d4da9c4e10edfb629670e77836c963
#
_cell.length_a   1.000
_cell.length_b   1.000
_cell.length_c   1.000
_cell.angle_alpha   90.00
_cell.angle_beta   90.00
_cell.angle_gamma   90.00
#
_symmetry.space_group_name_H-M   'P 1'
#
loop_
_entity.id
_entity.type
_entity.pdbx_description
1 polymer ?
#
loop_
_entity_poly.entity_id
_entity_poly.type
_entity_poly.pdbx_seq_one_letter_code
_entity_poly.pdbx_strand_id
1 'polypeptide(L)'
;MTTPVGTTEIRELVLPVHANHRGTLFAGQGLQLMTKAAFLAARGLAQREVVMAGVTSVSFLSPVPVGYQLVLRGWASRIGRCSMTVCVTGIADMPGVPAEEVLKGVFEMVAVNAAGRPTGIDRSYLHKETA
;
A
#
# COMPACT_ATOMS: atom_id res chain seq x y z
N MET A 1 17.29 -2.64 11.81
CA MET A 1 16.15 -3.35 11.20
C MET A 1 16.17 -3.13 9.70
N THR A 2 16.12 -4.20 8.93
CA THR A 2 16.15 -4.09 7.48
C THR A 2 14.78 -3.71 6.94
N THR A 3 14.75 -2.82 5.93
CA THR A 3 13.54 -2.47 5.22
C THR A 3 13.08 -3.67 4.39
N PRO A 4 11.81 -4.07 4.44
CA PRO A 4 11.30 -5.14 3.59
C PRO A 4 11.54 -4.83 2.11
N VAL A 5 11.81 -5.86 1.32
CA VAL A 5 12.04 -5.73 -0.11
C VAL A 5 10.79 -5.13 -0.78
N GLY A 6 11.02 -4.17 -1.66
CA GLY A 6 9.94 -3.55 -2.41
C GLY A 6 9.11 -2.56 -1.62
N THR A 7 9.59 -2.06 -0.50
CA THR A 7 8.85 -1.08 0.29
C THR A 7 8.64 0.21 -0.51
N THR A 8 7.39 0.63 -0.57
CA THR A 8 6.97 1.89 -1.18
C THR A 8 6.34 2.76 -0.11
N GLU A 9 6.63 4.05 -0.14
CA GLU A 9 6.05 5.00 0.78
C GLU A 9 5.39 6.13 -0.01
N ILE A 10 4.16 6.47 0.34
CA ILE A 10 3.47 7.65 -0.19
C ILE A 10 2.97 8.49 0.98
N ARG A 11 2.94 9.80 0.76
CA ARG A 11 2.49 10.76 1.77
C ARG A 11 1.34 11.56 1.20
N GLU A 12 0.33 11.77 2.04
CA GLU A 12 -0.88 12.47 1.62
C GLU A 12 -1.35 13.39 2.74
N LEU A 13 -1.74 14.61 2.39
CA LEU A 13 -2.37 15.51 3.33
C LEU A 13 -3.88 15.29 3.27
N VAL A 14 -4.51 15.10 4.42
CA VAL A 14 -5.96 14.93 4.48
C VAL A 14 -6.61 16.29 4.39
N LEU A 15 -7.24 16.55 3.25
CA LEU A 15 -7.95 17.81 2.95
C LEU A 15 -9.45 17.64 3.14
N PRO A 16 -10.21 18.74 3.26
CA PRO A 16 -11.67 18.65 3.38
C PRO A 16 -12.34 17.83 2.28
N VAL A 17 -11.79 17.85 1.04
CA VAL A 17 -12.33 17.07 -0.08
C VAL A 17 -12.20 15.56 0.16
N HIS A 18 -11.30 15.14 1.04
CA HIS A 18 -11.09 13.73 1.39
C HIS A 18 -11.91 13.30 2.59
N ALA A 19 -12.63 14.24 3.22
CA ALA A 19 -13.28 14.00 4.50
C ALA A 19 -14.73 13.57 4.33
N ASN A 20 -15.20 12.84 5.34
CA ASN A 20 -16.62 12.53 5.49
C ASN A 20 -17.33 13.69 6.21
N HIS A 21 -18.61 13.50 6.52
CA HIS A 21 -19.45 14.50 7.20
C HIS A 21 -19.00 14.78 8.63
N ARG A 22 -18.09 13.98 9.18
CA ARG A 22 -17.56 14.15 10.55
C ARG A 22 -16.21 14.84 10.58
N GLY A 23 -15.69 15.28 9.42
CA GLY A 23 -14.39 15.96 9.36
C GLY A 23 -13.20 15.03 9.45
N THR A 24 -13.38 13.74 9.19
CA THR A 24 -12.29 12.76 9.19
C THR A 24 -12.23 12.06 7.83
N LEU A 25 -11.09 11.42 7.55
CA LEU A 25 -10.85 10.75 6.27
C LEU A 25 -11.99 9.78 5.95
N PHE A 26 -12.58 9.97 4.76
CA PHE A 26 -13.61 9.06 4.26
C PHE A 26 -12.99 7.69 3.98
N ALA A 27 -13.68 6.62 4.41
CA ALA A 27 -13.14 5.26 4.29
C ALA A 27 -12.75 4.90 2.86
N GLY A 28 -13.56 5.29 1.88
CA GLY A 28 -13.24 5.04 0.47
C GLY A 28 -11.97 5.73 0.01
N GLN A 29 -11.68 6.92 0.52
CA GLN A 29 -10.42 7.61 0.23
C GLN A 29 -9.24 6.88 0.85
N GLY A 30 -9.39 6.42 2.09
CA GLY A 30 -8.35 5.62 2.75
C GLY A 30 -8.06 4.33 2.00
N LEU A 31 -9.13 3.65 1.56
CA LEU A 31 -8.98 2.43 0.77
C LEU A 31 -8.28 2.71 -0.56
N GLN A 32 -8.63 3.79 -1.24
CA GLN A 32 -7.98 4.18 -2.49
C GLN A 32 -6.48 4.40 -2.29
N LEU A 33 -6.10 5.10 -1.23
CA LEU A 33 -4.69 5.34 -0.93
C LEU A 33 -3.94 4.05 -0.62
N MET A 34 -4.56 3.14 0.13
CA MET A 34 -3.95 1.83 0.42
C MET A 34 -3.76 1.00 -0.85
N THR A 35 -4.76 0.98 -1.73
CA THR A 35 -4.65 0.23 -2.99
C THR A 35 -3.59 0.83 -3.90
N LYS A 36 -3.44 2.15 -3.91
CA LYS A 36 -2.38 2.81 -4.66
C LYS A 36 -1.00 2.41 -4.12
N ALA A 37 -0.82 2.41 -2.81
CA ALA A 37 0.44 1.99 -2.19
C ALA A 37 0.76 0.53 -2.51
N ALA A 38 -0.24 -0.35 -2.44
CA ALA A 38 -0.09 -1.76 -2.78
C ALA A 38 0.30 -1.94 -4.24
N PHE A 39 -0.35 -1.22 -5.15
CA PHE A 39 -0.06 -1.27 -6.58
C PHE A 39 1.38 -0.85 -6.87
N LEU A 40 1.80 0.27 -6.31
CA LEU A 40 3.15 0.79 -6.55
C LEU A 40 4.22 -0.14 -5.99
N ALA A 41 3.99 -0.70 -4.80
CA ALA A 41 4.92 -1.66 -4.21
C ALA A 41 5.02 -2.92 -5.07
N ALA A 42 3.90 -3.46 -5.50
CA ALA A 42 3.86 -4.68 -6.31
C ALA A 42 4.51 -4.47 -7.68
N ARG A 43 4.17 -3.38 -8.37
CA ARG A 43 4.69 -3.10 -9.70
C ARG A 43 6.21 -2.87 -9.66
N GLY A 44 6.67 -2.10 -8.68
CA GLY A 44 8.10 -1.85 -8.52
C GLY A 44 8.88 -3.11 -8.23
N LEU A 45 8.32 -4.01 -7.43
CA LEU A 45 8.97 -5.26 -7.08
C LEU A 45 8.94 -6.27 -8.24
N ALA A 46 7.80 -6.41 -8.91
CA ALA A 46 7.63 -7.38 -9.99
C ALA A 46 8.36 -6.98 -11.26
N GLN A 47 8.64 -5.70 -11.43
CA GLN A 47 9.21 -5.13 -12.68
C GLN A 47 8.37 -5.52 -13.90
N ARG A 48 7.07 -5.63 -13.71
CA ARG A 48 6.06 -5.94 -14.72
C ARG A 48 4.76 -5.26 -14.32
N GLU A 49 3.81 -5.19 -15.22
CA GLU A 49 2.49 -4.71 -14.86
C GLU A 49 1.82 -5.69 -13.89
N VAL A 50 1.03 -5.14 -13.01
CA VAL A 50 0.33 -5.91 -11.98
C VAL A 50 -1.13 -5.50 -11.93
N VAL A 51 -1.97 -6.42 -11.47
CA VAL A 51 -3.37 -6.13 -11.17
C VAL A 51 -3.68 -6.59 -9.76
N MET A 52 -4.66 -5.97 -9.14
CA MET A 52 -5.14 -6.41 -7.82
C MET A 52 -6.15 -7.53 -8.04
N ALA A 53 -5.82 -8.70 -7.50
CA ALA A 53 -6.69 -9.89 -7.62
C ALA A 53 -7.65 -10.01 -6.46
N GLY A 54 -7.32 -9.43 -5.31
CA GLY A 54 -8.20 -9.52 -4.15
C GLY A 54 -7.73 -8.68 -2.99
N VAL A 55 -8.64 -8.50 -2.05
CA VAL A 55 -8.40 -7.81 -0.79
C VAL A 55 -8.62 -8.84 0.32
N THR A 56 -7.56 -9.19 1.03
CA THR A 56 -7.64 -10.17 2.10
C THR A 56 -8.24 -9.55 3.35
N SER A 57 -7.77 -8.34 3.71
CA SER A 57 -8.31 -7.63 4.87
C SER A 57 -8.02 -6.15 4.74
N VAL A 58 -8.89 -5.34 5.35
CA VAL A 58 -8.70 -3.91 5.51
C VAL A 58 -9.26 -3.52 6.86
N SER A 59 -8.50 -2.75 7.62
CA SER A 59 -8.93 -2.27 8.93
C SER A 59 -8.72 -0.76 9.02
N PHE A 60 -9.73 -0.08 9.53
CA PHE A 60 -9.68 1.34 9.84
C PHE A 60 -9.60 1.44 11.36
N LEU A 61 -8.40 1.69 11.87
CA LEU A 61 -8.11 1.57 13.30
C LEU A 61 -8.52 2.79 14.09
N SER A 62 -8.39 3.97 13.47
CA SER A 62 -8.75 5.25 14.11
C SER A 62 -9.12 6.27 13.05
N PRO A 63 -10.02 7.22 13.39
CA PRO A 63 -10.33 8.33 12.47
C PRO A 63 -9.09 9.21 12.24
N VAL A 64 -8.98 9.76 11.04
CA VAL A 64 -7.88 10.66 10.66
C VAL A 64 -8.47 12.03 10.36
N PRO A 65 -8.27 13.03 11.24
CA PRO A 65 -8.84 14.36 11.01
C PRO A 65 -8.23 15.08 9.83
N VAL A 66 -8.99 15.99 9.26
CA VAL A 66 -8.49 16.93 8.25
C VAL A 66 -7.28 17.68 8.82
N GLY A 67 -6.26 17.86 7.99
CA GLY A 67 -5.03 18.54 8.38
C GLY A 67 -3.90 17.61 8.78
N TYR A 68 -4.20 16.35 9.05
CA TYR A 68 -3.16 15.36 9.35
C TYR A 68 -2.48 14.91 8.05
N GLN A 69 -1.20 14.57 8.15
CA GLN A 69 -0.49 13.88 7.09
C GLN A 69 -0.66 12.37 7.29
N LEU A 70 -0.92 11.67 6.20
CA LEU A 70 -1.03 10.22 6.22
C LEU A 70 0.15 9.64 5.46
N VAL A 71 0.92 8.78 6.11
CA VAL A 71 2.07 8.11 5.51
C VAL A 71 1.70 6.66 5.31
N LEU A 72 1.64 6.24 4.03
CA LEU A 72 1.29 4.86 3.70
C LEU A 72 2.54 4.12 3.23
N ARG A 73 2.77 2.94 3.79
CA ARG A 73 3.88 2.07 3.41
C ARG A 73 3.33 0.74 2.94
N GLY A 74 3.82 0.30 1.76
CA GLY A 74 3.45 -0.98 1.20
C GLY A 74 4.69 -1.83 0.98
N TRP A 75 4.60 -3.12 1.26
CA TRP A 75 5.70 -4.07 1.05
C TRP A 75 5.12 -5.46 0.80
N ALA A 76 5.88 -6.29 0.08
CA ALA A 76 5.48 -7.67 -0.13
C ALA A 76 5.86 -8.52 1.08
N SER A 77 4.87 -9.22 1.63
CA SER A 77 5.09 -10.18 2.71
C SER A 77 5.27 -11.60 2.17
N ARG A 78 4.82 -11.85 0.93
CA ARG A 78 4.93 -13.13 0.27
C ARG A 78 5.06 -12.91 -1.23
N ILE A 79 5.99 -13.63 -1.88
CA ILE A 79 6.18 -13.55 -3.33
C ILE A 79 6.08 -14.97 -3.87
N GLY A 80 5.06 -15.22 -4.70
CA GLY A 80 4.89 -16.46 -5.43
C GLY A 80 5.46 -16.34 -6.84
N ARG A 81 5.11 -17.28 -7.70
CA ARG A 81 5.60 -17.32 -9.08
C ARG A 81 5.06 -16.13 -9.90
N CYS A 82 3.76 -15.89 -9.83
CA CYS A 82 3.08 -14.83 -10.58
C CYS A 82 2.35 -13.86 -9.66
N SER A 83 2.26 -14.15 -8.38
CA SER A 83 1.47 -13.39 -7.42
C SER A 83 2.30 -12.97 -6.23
N MET A 84 1.80 -11.99 -5.50
CA MET A 84 2.41 -11.58 -4.24
C MET A 84 1.35 -11.05 -3.31
N THR A 85 1.60 -11.23 -2.01
CA THR A 85 0.79 -10.62 -0.96
C THR A 85 1.49 -9.34 -0.53
N VAL A 86 0.77 -8.23 -0.58
CA VAL A 86 1.31 -6.92 -0.22
C VAL A 86 0.58 -6.41 1.00
N CYS A 87 1.35 -6.05 2.02
CA CYS A 87 0.84 -5.42 3.23
C CYS A 87 0.98 -3.92 3.11
N VAL A 88 -0.01 -3.19 3.61
CA VAL A 88 0.01 -1.73 3.65
C VAL A 88 -0.33 -1.28 5.06
N THR A 89 0.43 -0.30 5.57
CA THR A 89 0.09 0.40 6.80
C THR A 89 -0.04 1.88 6.53
N GLY A 90 -0.93 2.54 7.26
CA GLY A 90 -1.08 3.99 7.22
C GLY A 90 -0.84 4.57 8.59
N ILE A 91 0.04 5.55 8.67
CA ILE A 91 0.40 6.25 9.91
C ILE A 91 -0.10 7.68 9.81
N ALA A 92 -0.89 8.13 10.79
CA ALA A 92 -1.30 9.52 10.89
C ALA A 92 -0.23 10.30 11.63
N ASP A 93 0.15 11.45 11.07
CA ASP A 93 1.22 12.28 11.59
C ASP A 93 0.79 13.75 11.61
N MET A 94 1.04 14.40 12.73
CA MET A 94 0.73 15.81 12.93
C MET A 94 1.80 16.38 13.86
N PRO A 95 2.39 17.55 13.54
CA PRO A 95 3.38 18.15 14.45
C PRO A 95 2.85 18.28 15.88
N GLY A 96 3.63 17.82 16.84
CA GLY A 96 3.28 17.89 18.26
C GLY A 96 2.33 16.79 18.73
N VAL A 97 1.97 15.85 17.86
CA VAL A 97 1.07 14.73 18.20
C VAL A 97 1.82 13.43 17.93
N PRO A 98 1.76 12.45 18.84
CA PRO A 98 2.40 11.15 18.56
C PRO A 98 1.83 10.49 17.32
N ALA A 99 2.72 9.92 16.50
CA ALA A 99 2.31 9.21 15.29
C ALA A 99 1.50 7.96 15.68
N GLU A 100 0.47 7.64 14.89
CA GLU A 100 -0.45 6.56 15.20
C GLU A 100 -0.76 5.76 13.96
N GLU A 101 -0.73 4.42 14.05
CA GLU A 101 -1.18 3.55 12.98
C GLU A 101 -2.71 3.62 12.90
N VAL A 102 -3.23 4.03 11.77
CA VAL A 102 -4.65 4.29 11.58
C VAL A 102 -5.30 3.43 10.51
N LEU A 103 -4.49 2.90 9.57
CA LEU A 103 -4.98 2.06 8.49
C LEU A 103 -4.09 0.83 8.35
N LYS A 104 -4.69 -0.26 7.90
CA LYS A 104 -3.97 -1.52 7.72
C LYS A 104 -4.68 -2.33 6.65
N GLY A 105 -3.93 -2.89 5.72
CA GLY A 105 -4.53 -3.69 4.65
C GLY A 105 -3.61 -4.78 4.15
N VAL A 106 -4.21 -5.82 3.59
CA VAL A 106 -3.49 -6.93 2.96
C VAL A 106 -4.15 -7.19 1.61
N PHE A 107 -3.37 -7.14 0.55
CA PHE A 107 -3.85 -7.18 -0.83
C PHE A 107 -3.12 -8.26 -1.60
N GLU A 108 -3.87 -8.95 -2.49
CA GLU A 108 -3.29 -9.96 -3.38
C GLU A 108 -3.10 -9.36 -4.76
N MET A 109 -1.86 -9.36 -5.26
CA MET A 109 -1.49 -8.78 -6.53
C MET A 109 -0.96 -9.86 -7.46
N VAL A 110 -1.21 -9.71 -8.75
CA VAL A 110 -0.78 -10.68 -9.77
C VAL A 110 -0.06 -9.93 -10.88
N ALA A 111 1.14 -10.41 -11.23
CA ALA A 111 1.88 -9.90 -12.38
C ALA A 111 1.21 -10.38 -13.66
N VAL A 112 1.05 -9.48 -14.63
CA VAL A 112 0.36 -9.79 -15.89
C VAL A 112 1.19 -9.32 -17.07
N ASN A 113 0.99 -10.01 -18.20
CA ASN A 113 1.59 -9.63 -19.48
C ASN A 113 0.70 -8.63 -20.24
N ALA A 114 1.10 -8.24 -21.44
CA ALA A 114 0.36 -7.28 -22.25
C ALA A 114 -1.07 -7.71 -22.56
N ALA A 115 -1.35 -9.02 -22.54
CA ALA A 115 -2.70 -9.56 -22.76
C ALA A 115 -3.51 -9.62 -21.44
N GLY A 116 -2.94 -9.18 -20.32
CA GLY A 116 -3.61 -9.22 -19.02
C GLY A 116 -3.61 -10.59 -18.38
N ARG A 117 -2.76 -11.50 -18.83
CA ARG A 117 -2.69 -12.86 -18.29
C ARG A 117 -1.56 -12.97 -17.27
N PRO A 118 -1.69 -13.81 -16.24
CA PRO A 118 -0.63 -14.00 -15.26
C PRO A 118 0.70 -14.36 -15.91
N THR A 119 1.77 -13.73 -15.45
CA THR A 119 3.12 -13.96 -15.93
C THR A 119 4.09 -14.00 -14.76
N GLY A 120 5.26 -14.60 -14.95
CA GLY A 120 6.24 -14.75 -13.89
C GLY A 120 6.85 -13.42 -13.47
N ILE A 121 7.07 -13.27 -12.19
CA ILE A 121 7.77 -12.12 -11.61
C ILE A 121 9.25 -12.26 -11.91
N ASP A 122 9.90 -11.15 -12.29
CA ASP A 122 11.34 -11.13 -12.52
C ASP A 122 12.06 -11.13 -11.16
N ARG A 123 12.53 -12.31 -10.76
CA ARG A 123 13.17 -12.50 -9.46
C ARG A 123 14.64 -12.08 -9.41
N SER A 124 15.25 -11.81 -10.56
CA SER A 124 16.63 -11.35 -10.57
C SER A 124 16.79 -10.01 -9.86
N TYR A 125 15.77 -9.16 -9.95
CA TYR A 125 15.72 -7.88 -9.27
C TYR A 125 15.72 -8.05 -7.74
N LEU A 126 15.04 -9.08 -7.24
CA LEU A 126 14.93 -9.33 -5.81
C LEU A 126 16.29 -9.66 -5.17
N HIS A 127 17.15 -10.36 -5.88
CA HIS A 127 18.49 -10.68 -5.38
C HIS A 127 19.33 -9.42 -5.19
N LYS A 128 19.18 -8.43 -6.08
CA LYS A 128 19.90 -7.17 -5.96
C LYS A 128 19.43 -6.35 -4.74
N GLU A 129 18.13 -6.42 -4.47
CA GLU A 129 17.53 -5.72 -3.32
C GLU A 129 17.98 -6.33 -1.99
N THR A 130 18.22 -7.64 -1.95
CA THR A 130 18.55 -8.35 -0.72
C THR A 130 20.05 -8.44 -0.47
N ALA A 131 20.86 -8.06 -1.43
CA ALA A 131 22.34 -8.11 -1.29
C ALA A 131 22.92 -6.89 -0.50
#